data_42e555235f38ef2e38e776d32a421afd
#
_entry.id   42e555235f38ef2e38e776d32a421afd
#
_cell.length_a   1.000
_cell.length_b   1.000
_cell.length_c   1.000
_cell.angle_alpha   90.00
_cell.angle_beta   90.00
_cell.angle_gamma   90.00
#
_symmetry.space_group_name_H-M   'P 1'
#
loop_
_entity.id
_entity.type
_entity.pdbx_description
1 polymer ?
#
loop_
_entity_poly.entity_id
_entity_poly.type
_entity_poly.pdbx_seq_one_letter_code
_entity_poly.pdbx_strand_id
1 'polypeptide(L)'
;GKTEAMEALREVRRLSKALLVFKLGDKGCAALPGDIPDSFVDEVVYPGFPVKGFNSIGAGDGFMSGFLRGWLRNEDLASCCRYANAAGAFAVSRLGCSSAYPSWTELQYFVSHGSKHKWLREDAMLEQIHWATNRRNKWKNLAVFAFDHREPFSALAAETGRDAKA
;
A
#
# COMPACT_ATOMS: atom_id res chain seq x y z
N GLY A 1 -12.20 -10.33 -15.38
CA GLY A 1 -10.97 -11.09 -15.72
C GLY A 1 -9.80 -10.20 -16.12
N LYS A 2 -8.69 -10.78 -16.63
CA LYS A 2 -7.50 -9.99 -17.04
C LYS A 2 -7.81 -9.03 -18.19
N THR A 3 -8.65 -9.42 -19.12
CA THR A 3 -9.09 -8.60 -20.27
C THR A 3 -9.83 -7.35 -19.81
N GLU A 4 -10.74 -7.49 -18.87
CA GLU A 4 -11.51 -6.36 -18.29
C GLU A 4 -10.59 -5.37 -17.58
N ALA A 5 -9.55 -5.84 -16.87
CA ALA A 5 -8.58 -4.96 -16.22
C ALA A 5 -7.78 -4.13 -17.24
N MET A 6 -7.36 -4.74 -18.35
CA MET A 6 -6.63 -4.04 -19.41
C MET A 6 -7.51 -3.01 -20.13
N GLU A 7 -8.77 -3.33 -20.36
CA GLU A 7 -9.75 -2.40 -20.93
C GLU A 7 -9.98 -1.21 -20.00
N ALA A 8 -10.18 -1.46 -18.72
CA ALA A 8 -10.34 -0.41 -17.72
C ALA A 8 -9.10 0.50 -17.64
N LEU A 9 -7.89 -0.07 -17.69
CA LEU A 9 -6.65 0.70 -17.70
C LEU A 9 -6.53 1.58 -18.97
N ARG A 10 -6.96 1.08 -20.14
CA ARG A 10 -6.99 1.86 -21.38
C ARG A 10 -7.96 3.03 -21.28
N GLU A 11 -9.14 2.82 -20.70
CA GLU A 11 -10.09 3.93 -20.47
C GLU A 11 -9.51 4.98 -19.51
N VAL A 12 -8.90 4.58 -18.40
CA VAL A 12 -8.23 5.51 -17.50
C VAL A 12 -7.10 6.26 -18.22
N ARG A 13 -6.33 5.58 -19.07
CA ARG A 13 -5.25 6.19 -19.86
C ARG A 13 -5.76 7.24 -20.84
N ARG A 14 -6.93 7.06 -21.44
CA ARG A 14 -7.55 8.08 -22.31
C ARG A 14 -7.89 9.36 -21.55
N LEU A 15 -8.24 9.24 -20.27
CA LEU A 15 -8.62 10.37 -19.42
C LEU A 15 -7.41 11.04 -18.74
N SER A 16 -6.30 10.34 -18.57
CA SER A 16 -5.15 10.84 -17.81
C SER A 16 -3.82 10.33 -18.37
N LYS A 17 -2.83 11.23 -18.44
CA LYS A 17 -1.43 10.90 -18.77
C LYS A 17 -0.60 10.58 -17.50
N ALA A 18 -1.21 10.54 -16.32
CA ALA A 18 -0.52 10.24 -15.07
C ALA A 18 0.06 8.83 -15.08
N LEU A 19 1.09 8.59 -14.27
CA LEU A 19 1.57 7.25 -13.98
C LEU A 19 0.44 6.42 -13.37
N LEU A 20 0.12 5.29 -13.98
CA LEU A 20 -0.84 4.34 -13.44
C LEU A 20 -0.08 3.22 -12.71
N VAL A 21 -0.48 2.95 -11.47
CA VAL A 21 0.05 1.84 -10.68
C VAL A 21 -1.08 0.90 -10.33
N PHE A 22 -1.06 -0.29 -10.91
CA PHE A 22 -2.10 -1.29 -10.76
C PHE A 22 -1.64 -2.39 -9.80
N LYS A 23 -2.39 -2.62 -8.72
CA LYS A 23 -2.08 -3.62 -7.71
C LYS A 23 -2.57 -5.00 -8.16
N LEU A 24 -1.69 -6.00 -8.07
CA LEU A 24 -1.94 -7.38 -8.49
C LEU A 24 -2.02 -8.36 -7.31
N GLY A 25 -2.25 -7.85 -6.10
CA GLY A 25 -2.32 -8.65 -4.88
C GLY A 25 -0.96 -9.26 -4.53
N ASP A 26 -0.93 -10.57 -4.31
CA ASP A 26 0.28 -11.34 -4.01
C ASP A 26 1.32 -11.35 -5.14
N LYS A 27 0.88 -11.07 -6.36
CA LYS A 27 1.75 -10.95 -7.54
C LYS A 27 2.50 -9.62 -7.60
N GLY A 28 2.20 -8.69 -6.71
CA GLY A 28 2.84 -7.36 -6.66
C GLY A 28 2.05 -6.28 -7.36
N CYS A 29 2.68 -5.54 -8.27
CA CYS A 29 2.04 -4.45 -9.00
C CYS A 29 2.58 -4.30 -10.42
N ALA A 30 1.80 -3.63 -11.27
CA ALA A 30 2.26 -3.14 -12.57
C ALA A 30 2.33 -1.62 -12.52
N ALA A 31 3.39 -1.02 -13.06
CA ALA A 31 3.55 0.42 -13.19
C ALA A 31 3.62 0.79 -14.67
N LEU A 32 2.74 1.69 -15.08
CA LEU A 32 2.42 2.00 -16.47
C LEU A 32 2.61 3.52 -16.71
N PRO A 33 3.82 3.97 -17.03
CA PRO A 33 4.10 5.39 -17.26
C PRO A 33 3.62 5.87 -18.61
N GLY A 34 3.49 4.98 -19.59
CA GLY A 34 3.12 5.25 -20.98
C GLY A 34 1.86 4.52 -21.42
N ASP A 35 1.86 4.05 -22.65
CA ASP A 35 0.77 3.28 -23.23
C ASP A 35 0.49 1.99 -22.49
N ILE A 36 -0.76 1.54 -22.55
CA ILE A 36 -1.16 0.31 -21.87
C ILE A 36 -0.84 -0.87 -22.78
N PRO A 37 -0.01 -1.82 -22.35
CA PRO A 37 0.33 -3.00 -23.15
C PRO A 37 -0.87 -3.91 -23.34
N ASP A 38 -0.78 -4.87 -24.25
CA ASP A 38 -1.86 -5.83 -24.49
C ASP A 38 -2.03 -6.84 -23.32
N SER A 39 -0.98 -7.06 -22.58
CA SER A 39 -0.98 -7.89 -21.39
C SER A 39 0.01 -7.37 -20.34
N PHE A 40 -0.11 -7.83 -19.09
CA PHE A 40 0.92 -7.60 -18.09
C PHE A 40 2.14 -8.47 -18.42
N VAL A 41 3.20 -7.80 -18.84
CA VAL A 41 4.51 -8.39 -19.18
C VAL A 41 5.53 -8.04 -18.09
N ASP A 42 6.63 -8.78 -18.04
CA ASP A 42 7.62 -8.66 -16.97
C ASP A 42 8.25 -7.26 -16.86
N GLU A 43 8.34 -6.54 -17.99
CA GLU A 43 8.92 -5.18 -17.99
C GLU A 43 8.10 -4.16 -17.20
N VAL A 44 6.80 -4.39 -17.04
CA VAL A 44 5.89 -3.48 -16.30
C VAL A 44 5.43 -4.06 -14.97
N VAL A 45 5.72 -5.34 -14.69
CA VAL A 45 5.33 -6.03 -13.46
C VAL A 45 6.49 -6.10 -12.49
N TYR A 46 6.24 -5.61 -11.29
CA TYR A 46 7.15 -5.66 -10.15
C TYR A 46 6.64 -6.69 -9.15
N PRO A 47 7.36 -7.79 -8.93
CA PRO A 47 6.87 -8.91 -8.16
C PRO A 47 6.61 -8.56 -6.69
N GLY A 48 5.58 -9.18 -6.11
CA GLY A 48 5.30 -9.13 -4.69
C GLY A 48 6.29 -9.94 -3.85
N PHE A 49 6.16 -9.82 -2.55
CA PHE A 49 6.93 -10.64 -1.60
C PHE A 49 6.11 -11.86 -1.18
N PRO A 50 6.73 -13.06 -1.10
CA PRO A 50 6.02 -14.30 -0.78
C PRO A 50 5.71 -14.41 0.71
N VAL A 51 4.77 -13.61 1.19
CA VAL A 51 4.31 -13.60 2.57
C VAL A 51 2.95 -14.26 2.73
N LYS A 52 2.64 -14.74 3.92
CA LYS A 52 1.31 -15.27 4.25
C LYS A 52 0.44 -14.13 4.79
N GLY A 53 -0.68 -13.88 4.12
CA GLY A 53 -1.64 -12.86 4.53
C GLY A 53 -2.41 -13.29 5.78
N PHE A 54 -2.49 -12.39 6.73
CA PHE A 54 -3.31 -12.51 7.94
C PHE A 54 -4.54 -11.59 7.86
N ASN A 55 -4.34 -10.39 7.35
CA ASN A 55 -5.34 -9.34 7.27
C ASN A 55 -5.08 -8.47 6.05
N SER A 56 -6.10 -8.11 5.31
CA SER A 56 -5.97 -7.26 4.13
C SER A 56 -6.26 -5.77 4.39
N ILE A 57 -6.77 -5.43 5.59
CA ILE A 57 -7.12 -4.05 5.93
C ILE A 57 -5.86 -3.19 6.00
N GLY A 58 -5.88 -2.06 5.29
CA GLY A 58 -4.74 -1.15 5.22
C GLY A 58 -3.61 -1.57 4.27
N ALA A 59 -3.70 -2.74 3.63
CA ALA A 59 -2.67 -3.19 2.68
C ALA A 59 -2.47 -2.21 1.52
N GLY A 60 -3.56 -1.62 1.03
CA GLY A 60 -3.54 -0.62 -0.02
C GLY A 60 -2.85 0.68 0.40
N ASP A 61 -3.10 1.13 1.63
CA ASP A 61 -2.51 2.34 2.20
C ASP A 61 -1.02 2.12 2.51
N GLY A 62 -0.68 0.96 3.06
CA GLY A 62 0.71 0.52 3.25
C GLY A 62 1.47 0.49 1.93
N PHE A 63 0.90 -0.11 0.89
CA PHE A 63 1.46 -0.10 -0.45
C PHE A 63 1.71 1.33 -0.95
N MET A 64 0.70 2.20 -0.88
CA MET A 64 0.83 3.57 -1.36
C MET A 64 1.86 4.37 -0.56
N SER A 65 1.95 4.17 0.75
CA SER A 65 2.95 4.83 1.59
C SER A 65 4.38 4.45 1.17
N GLY A 66 4.62 3.17 0.88
CA GLY A 66 5.90 2.68 0.35
C GLY A 66 6.22 3.28 -1.02
N PHE A 67 5.23 3.32 -1.92
CA PHE A 67 5.40 3.93 -3.25
C PHE A 67 5.78 5.41 -3.15
N LEU A 68 4.99 6.19 -2.42
CA LEU A 68 5.19 7.63 -2.25
C LEU A 68 6.51 7.95 -1.56
N ARG A 69 6.99 7.08 -0.68
CA ARG A 69 8.31 7.26 -0.03
C ARG A 69 9.45 7.32 -1.05
N GLY A 70 9.45 6.47 -2.06
CA GLY A 70 10.43 6.50 -3.15
C GLY A 70 10.14 7.64 -4.12
N TRP A 71 8.90 7.76 -4.56
CA TRP A 71 8.46 8.75 -5.55
C TRP A 71 8.79 10.20 -5.15
N LEU A 72 8.48 10.58 -3.92
CA LEU A 72 8.77 11.93 -3.40
C LEU A 72 10.28 12.21 -3.19
N ARG A 73 11.11 11.21 -3.36
CA ARG A 73 12.58 11.32 -3.34
C ARG A 73 13.23 11.17 -4.70
N ASN A 74 12.41 11.13 -5.75
CA ASN A 74 12.85 10.93 -7.12
C ASN A 74 13.67 9.63 -7.31
N GLU A 75 13.36 8.58 -6.55
CA GLU A 75 13.92 7.27 -6.77
C GLU A 75 13.31 6.64 -8.04
N ASP A 76 13.99 5.67 -8.62
CA ASP A 76 13.49 5.01 -9.82
C ASP A 76 12.19 4.24 -9.57
N LEU A 77 11.44 3.98 -10.64
CA LEU A 77 10.11 3.36 -10.55
C LEU A 77 10.16 1.94 -9.97
N ALA A 78 11.22 1.20 -10.27
CA ALA A 78 11.40 -0.15 -9.73
C ALA A 78 11.57 -0.13 -8.21
N SER A 79 12.37 0.80 -7.70
CA SER A 79 12.53 1.04 -6.26
C SER A 79 11.21 1.44 -5.61
N CYS A 80 10.47 2.38 -6.22
CA CYS A 80 9.15 2.78 -5.71
C CYS A 80 8.19 1.59 -5.60
N CYS A 81 8.09 0.77 -6.65
CA CYS A 81 7.25 -0.42 -6.66
C CYS A 81 7.72 -1.49 -5.66
N ARG A 82 9.02 -1.67 -5.50
CA ARG A 82 9.59 -2.61 -4.53
C ARG A 82 9.26 -2.21 -3.10
N TYR A 83 9.39 -0.92 -2.75
CA TYR A 83 8.98 -0.42 -1.43
C TYR A 83 7.49 -0.55 -1.20
N ALA A 84 6.69 -0.26 -2.21
CA ALA A 84 5.25 -0.42 -2.18
C ALA A 84 4.83 -1.87 -1.88
N ASN A 85 5.38 -2.82 -2.64
CA ASN A 85 5.11 -4.24 -2.46
C ASN A 85 5.57 -4.74 -1.08
N ALA A 86 6.74 -4.28 -0.61
CA ALA A 86 7.25 -4.63 0.71
C ALA A 86 6.37 -4.07 1.83
N ALA A 87 5.96 -2.81 1.76
CA ALA A 87 5.08 -2.20 2.76
C ALA A 87 3.70 -2.87 2.79
N GLY A 88 3.15 -3.22 1.62
CA GLY A 88 1.94 -4.03 1.52
C GLY A 88 2.09 -5.42 2.13
N ALA A 89 3.25 -6.08 1.94
CA ALA A 89 3.56 -7.38 2.53
C ALA A 89 3.58 -7.31 4.07
N PHE A 90 4.15 -6.27 4.67
CA PHE A 90 4.07 -6.04 6.11
C PHE A 90 2.62 -5.87 6.57
N ALA A 91 1.86 -5.03 5.89
CA ALA A 91 0.47 -4.75 6.25
C ALA A 91 -0.40 -6.01 6.26
N VAL A 92 -0.24 -6.91 5.29
CA VAL A 92 -1.04 -8.16 5.23
C VAL A 92 -0.56 -9.24 6.18
N SER A 93 0.70 -9.23 6.61
CA SER A 93 1.31 -10.29 7.42
C SER A 93 1.27 -10.03 8.92
N ARG A 94 0.79 -8.85 9.35
CA ARG A 94 0.70 -8.43 10.76
C ARG A 94 -0.71 -8.08 11.18
N LEU A 95 -0.92 -8.04 12.49
CA LEU A 95 -2.16 -7.57 13.10
C LEU A 95 -2.22 -6.05 13.11
N GLY A 96 -3.39 -5.51 12.86
CA GLY A 96 -3.65 -4.08 12.85
C GLY A 96 -3.55 -3.48 11.44
N CYS A 97 -3.76 -2.17 11.38
CA CYS A 97 -3.66 -1.39 10.14
C CYS A 97 -2.36 -0.56 10.18
N SER A 98 -2.42 0.66 10.68
CA SER A 98 -1.24 1.54 10.74
C SER A 98 -0.11 1.01 11.64
N SER A 99 -0.44 0.27 12.70
CA SER A 99 0.55 -0.36 13.58
C SER A 99 1.32 -1.52 12.93
N ALA A 100 0.80 -2.07 11.83
CA ALA A 100 1.45 -3.12 11.06
C ALA A 100 2.50 -2.58 10.07
N TYR A 101 2.46 -1.28 9.76
CA TYR A 101 3.37 -0.70 8.77
C TYR A 101 4.80 -0.67 9.28
N PRO A 102 5.77 -0.95 8.40
CA PRO A 102 7.17 -0.93 8.77
C PRO A 102 7.67 0.51 8.99
N SER A 103 8.64 0.67 9.86
CA SER A 103 9.50 1.84 9.80
C SER A 103 10.38 1.79 8.54
N TRP A 104 10.97 2.91 8.17
CA TRP A 104 11.87 2.94 7.01
C TRP A 104 13.06 1.98 7.18
N THR A 105 13.64 1.92 8.36
CA THR A 105 14.76 1.01 8.68
C THR A 105 14.35 -0.45 8.51
N GLU A 106 13.17 -0.81 8.98
CA GLU A 106 12.62 -2.15 8.85
C GLU A 106 12.34 -2.51 7.40
N LEU A 107 11.72 -1.59 6.64
CA LEU A 107 11.45 -1.77 5.22
C LEU A 107 12.75 -2.02 4.44
N GLN A 108 13.77 -1.19 4.66
CA GLN A 108 15.06 -1.35 3.99
C GLN A 108 15.73 -2.68 4.32
N TYR A 109 15.68 -3.09 5.59
CA TYR A 109 16.22 -4.38 6.01
C TYR A 109 15.53 -5.53 5.27
N PHE A 110 14.19 -5.54 5.25
CA PHE A 110 13.41 -6.58 4.57
C PHE A 110 13.65 -6.59 3.05
N VAL A 111 13.68 -5.44 2.41
CA VAL A 111 13.96 -5.32 0.97
C VAL A 111 15.36 -5.85 0.62
N SER A 112 16.34 -5.67 1.50
CA SER A 112 17.73 -6.08 1.26
C SER A 112 18.02 -7.55 1.61
N HIS A 113 17.39 -8.08 2.66
CA HIS A 113 17.70 -9.40 3.22
C HIS A 113 16.57 -10.42 3.03
N GLY A 114 15.33 -9.94 2.77
CA GLY A 114 14.15 -10.81 2.77
C GLY A 114 13.81 -11.32 4.15
N SER A 115 12.99 -12.35 4.20
CA SER A 115 12.71 -13.15 5.40
C SER A 115 12.56 -14.62 5.01
N LYS A 116 13.02 -15.52 5.88
CA LYS A 116 12.77 -16.96 5.77
C LYS A 116 11.35 -17.33 6.21
N HIS A 117 10.69 -16.43 6.93
CA HIS A 117 9.35 -16.61 7.46
C HIS A 117 8.31 -16.03 6.51
N LYS A 118 7.30 -16.82 6.19
CA LYS A 118 6.14 -16.30 5.43
C LYS A 118 5.27 -15.35 6.26
N TRP A 119 5.31 -15.50 7.57
CA TRP A 119 4.69 -14.58 8.53
C TRP A 119 5.76 -13.66 9.08
N LEU A 120 5.82 -12.41 8.63
CA LEU A 120 6.92 -11.50 8.97
C LEU A 120 7.00 -11.20 10.48
N ARG A 121 5.91 -11.37 11.21
CA ARG A 121 5.89 -11.27 12.69
C ARG A 121 6.67 -12.39 13.41
N GLU A 122 7.00 -13.48 12.71
CA GLU A 122 7.80 -14.58 13.25
C GLU A 122 9.30 -14.39 13.05
N ASP A 123 9.67 -13.38 12.25
CA ASP A 123 11.05 -13.01 12.02
C ASP A 123 11.54 -12.13 13.18
N ALA A 124 12.36 -12.71 14.06
CA ALA A 124 12.83 -12.06 15.27
C ALA A 124 13.62 -10.78 14.98
N MET A 125 14.38 -10.72 13.88
CA MET A 125 15.12 -9.53 13.51
C MET A 125 14.18 -8.41 13.04
N LEU A 126 13.19 -8.72 12.21
CA LEU A 126 12.18 -7.74 11.79
C LEU A 126 11.37 -7.23 12.99
N GLU A 127 10.99 -8.11 13.92
CA GLU A 127 10.28 -7.69 15.13
C GLU A 127 11.16 -6.80 16.03
N GLN A 128 12.43 -7.14 16.20
CA GLN A 128 13.37 -6.29 16.95
C GLN A 128 13.49 -4.89 16.33
N ILE A 129 13.69 -4.81 15.00
CA ILE A 129 13.77 -3.53 14.30
C ILE A 129 12.47 -2.75 14.43
N HIS A 130 11.32 -3.42 14.28
CA HIS A 130 10.00 -2.80 14.42
C HIS A 130 9.84 -2.12 15.78
N TRP A 131 10.07 -2.85 16.86
CA TRP A 131 9.95 -2.32 18.21
C TRP A 131 10.97 -1.24 18.54
N ALA A 132 12.19 -1.34 18.01
CA ALA A 132 13.24 -0.36 18.23
C ALA A 132 12.97 0.97 17.48
N THR A 133 12.27 0.93 16.35
CA THR A 133 12.16 2.09 15.46
C THR A 133 10.78 2.77 15.46
N ASN A 134 9.73 2.08 15.90
CA ASN A 134 8.36 2.63 15.89
C ASN A 134 7.90 3.28 17.21
N ARG A 135 8.70 3.20 18.28
CA ARG A 135 8.32 3.74 19.61
C ARG A 135 8.96 5.09 19.92
N ARG A 136 8.98 6.03 19.00
CA ARG A 136 9.78 7.25 19.19
C ARG A 136 9.07 8.40 19.88
N ASN A 137 7.75 8.46 19.86
CA ASN A 137 7.02 9.60 20.40
C ASN A 137 6.13 9.20 21.57
N LYS A 138 6.41 9.77 22.74
CA LYS A 138 5.48 9.78 23.86
C LYS A 138 4.65 11.05 23.77
N TRP A 139 3.43 10.92 23.26
CA TRP A 139 2.48 12.01 23.26
C TRP A 139 1.94 12.20 24.67
N LYS A 140 2.02 13.40 25.22
CA LYS A 140 1.43 13.72 26.52
C LYS A 140 -0.10 13.75 26.42
N ASN A 141 -0.60 14.29 25.35
CA ASN A 141 -2.03 14.30 24.99
C ASN A 141 -2.14 14.11 23.46
N LEU A 142 -3.08 13.29 23.04
CA LEU A 142 -3.42 13.08 21.64
C LEU A 142 -4.93 13.21 21.50
N ALA A 143 -5.38 14.24 20.77
CA ALA A 143 -6.76 14.38 20.37
C ALA A 143 -6.87 13.99 18.89
N VAL A 144 -7.66 12.96 18.61
CA VAL A 144 -7.88 12.46 17.25
C VAL A 144 -9.36 12.54 16.93
N PHE A 145 -9.69 13.28 15.88
CA PHE A 145 -11.02 13.27 15.30
C PHE A 145 -10.95 12.53 13.96
N ALA A 146 -11.44 11.29 13.96
CA ALA A 146 -11.50 10.47 12.76
C ALA A 146 -12.83 10.70 12.05
N PHE A 147 -12.77 11.06 10.77
CA PHE A 147 -13.93 11.42 9.97
C PHE A 147 -13.81 10.85 8.55
N ASP A 148 -14.31 9.62 8.37
CA ASP A 148 -14.29 8.94 7.08
C ASP A 148 -15.55 8.11 6.79
N HIS A 149 -16.57 8.27 7.60
CA HIS A 149 -17.83 7.53 7.52
C HIS A 149 -18.73 8.10 6.41
N ARG A 150 -18.53 7.65 5.18
CA ARG A 150 -19.26 8.18 4.02
C ARG A 150 -20.75 7.85 4.09
N GLU A 151 -21.09 6.59 4.29
CA GLU A 151 -22.46 6.09 4.23
C GLU A 151 -23.30 6.50 5.46
N PRO A 152 -22.83 6.31 6.73
CA PRO A 152 -23.53 6.82 7.90
C PRO A 152 -23.68 8.35 7.90
N PHE A 153 -22.71 9.07 7.32
CA PHE A 153 -22.78 10.53 7.23
C PHE A 153 -23.86 10.99 6.24
N SER A 154 -23.97 10.33 5.09
CA SER A 154 -25.01 10.60 4.11
C SER A 154 -26.39 10.29 4.66
N ALA A 155 -26.54 9.21 5.42
CA ALA A 155 -27.79 8.85 6.10
C ALA A 155 -28.19 9.90 7.13
N LEU A 156 -27.27 10.34 7.97
CA LEU A 156 -27.50 11.38 8.96
C LEU A 156 -27.86 12.73 8.31
N ALA A 157 -27.20 13.08 7.21
CA ALA A 157 -27.52 14.28 6.45
C ALA A 157 -28.95 14.23 5.88
N ALA A 158 -29.37 13.09 5.36
CA ALA A 158 -30.72 12.87 4.87
C ALA A 158 -31.75 12.97 5.98
N GLU A 159 -31.52 12.36 7.15
CA GLU A 159 -32.40 12.45 8.32
C GLU A 159 -32.58 13.88 8.85
N THR A 160 -31.53 14.70 8.75
CA THR A 160 -31.55 16.10 9.22
C THR A 160 -32.01 17.08 8.14
N GLY A 161 -32.35 16.59 6.95
CA GLY A 161 -32.77 17.42 5.81
C GLY A 161 -31.67 18.30 5.23
N ARG A 162 -30.37 17.95 5.47
CA ARG A 162 -29.20 18.64 4.93
C ARG A 162 -28.63 17.87 3.75
N ASP A 163 -28.21 18.60 2.73
CA ASP A 163 -27.51 17.96 1.59
C ASP A 163 -26.09 17.56 2.02
N ALA A 164 -25.74 16.31 1.83
CA ALA A 164 -24.39 15.77 2.10
C ALA A 164 -23.31 16.33 1.15
N LYS A 165 -23.71 17.12 0.16
CA LYS A 165 -22.81 17.78 -0.82
C LYS A 165 -22.50 19.24 -0.48
N ALA A 166 -23.01 19.77 0.62
CA ALA A 166 -22.74 21.13 1.04
C ALA A 166 -21.44 21.25 1.87
#